data_2c1980a544325c9f8fc27440841da658
#
_entry.id   2c1980a544325c9f8fc27440841da658
#
_cell.length_a   1.000
_cell.length_b   1.000
_cell.length_c   1.000
_cell.angle_alpha   90.00
_cell.angle_beta   90.00
_cell.angle_gamma   90.00
#
_symmetry.space_group_name_H-M   'P 1'
#
loop_
_entity.id
_entity.type
_entity.pdbx_description
1 polymer ?
#
loop_
_entity_poly.entity_id
_entity_poly.type
_entity_poly.pdbx_seq_one_letter_code
_entity_poly.pdbx_strand_id
1 'polypeptide(L)'
;MKAVILERYVMHEGDLDWSGVKALIPDTTSYVRTAYEEIAPRIGDAEVVFLNKCRMDEAILAQCPNLKFVGIIATGTDNLDLDACRRHGVAVANVPGYSTYSVAQMTFSLLLAIVQCAERYDRAVKDGLWQLDIPAGYGLLPQMELYGKTFGIYGYGSIGRQTARIARAFGMRVLVCTRTVRPEYAADGVEFVPFADLLKESDVLSLHCPATPQTRGLIGAEALAQIKPGAILLNTARGALVDETAVTAALRSGQLGFYGADAFATEPLPADSPLRKEPHALLTPHIAWTTKEALQNLMDITTRNLRTFLDGNGEHIVNR
;
A
#
# COMPACT_ATOMS: atom_id res chain seq x y z
N MET A 1 29.72 14.86 -8.67
CA MET A 1 28.44 14.62 -7.93
C MET A 1 28.53 13.29 -7.22
N LYS A 2 28.13 13.25 -5.96
CA LYS A 2 28.09 12.04 -5.14
C LYS A 2 26.65 11.66 -4.83
N ALA A 3 26.38 10.36 -4.78
CA ALA A 3 25.10 9.83 -4.38
C ALA A 3 25.21 8.84 -3.21
N VAL A 4 24.17 8.78 -2.39
CA VAL A 4 24.05 7.82 -1.30
C VAL A 4 22.73 7.08 -1.38
N ILE A 5 22.78 5.76 -1.26
CA ILE A 5 21.61 4.89 -1.12
C ILE A 5 21.56 4.43 0.33
N LEU A 6 20.57 4.92 1.08
CA LEU A 6 20.45 4.63 2.51
C LEU A 6 19.88 3.24 2.80
N GLU A 7 19.16 2.66 1.84
CA GLU A 7 18.51 1.34 1.93
C GLU A 7 18.60 0.65 0.57
N ARG A 8 19.59 -0.22 0.36
CA ARG A 8 19.90 -0.78 -0.97
C ARG A 8 19.00 -1.92 -1.42
N TYR A 9 18.18 -2.48 -0.51
CA TYR A 9 17.18 -3.50 -0.81
C TYR A 9 15.97 -3.37 0.12
N VAL A 10 14.85 -3.99 -0.23
CA VAL A 10 13.59 -3.91 0.52
C VAL A 10 13.26 -5.19 1.27
N MET A 11 13.41 -6.36 0.64
CA MET A 11 13.14 -7.67 1.23
C MET A 11 14.42 -8.48 1.42
N HIS A 12 15.22 -8.59 0.37
CA HIS A 12 16.48 -9.35 0.36
C HIS A 12 17.49 -8.70 -0.55
N GLU A 13 18.75 -9.03 -0.35
CA GLU A 13 19.84 -8.50 -1.16
C GLU A 13 19.67 -8.87 -2.65
N GLY A 14 19.78 -7.86 -3.53
CA GLY A 14 19.65 -8.03 -4.98
C GLY A 14 18.24 -7.87 -5.54
N ASP A 15 17.24 -7.56 -4.70
CA ASP A 15 15.87 -7.30 -5.18
C ASP A 15 15.71 -5.96 -5.91
N LEU A 16 16.64 -5.01 -5.72
CA LEU A 16 16.67 -3.72 -6.41
C LEU A 16 17.92 -3.60 -7.31
N ASP A 17 17.72 -3.37 -8.60
CA ASP A 17 18.80 -3.12 -9.54
C ASP A 17 19.20 -1.63 -9.58
N TRP A 18 20.29 -1.28 -8.91
CA TRP A 18 20.84 0.07 -8.85
C TRP A 18 21.79 0.40 -10.00
N SER A 19 21.97 -0.48 -10.98
CA SER A 19 22.92 -0.28 -12.09
C SER A 19 22.65 1.01 -12.87
N GLY A 20 21.37 1.34 -13.13
CA GLY A 20 20.97 2.55 -13.82
C GLY A 20 21.35 3.84 -13.07
N VAL A 21 21.16 3.87 -11.75
CA VAL A 21 21.57 4.99 -10.89
C VAL A 21 23.07 5.14 -10.86
N LYS A 22 23.81 4.02 -10.66
CA LYS A 22 25.29 4.02 -10.63
C LYS A 22 25.92 4.39 -11.97
N ALA A 23 25.26 4.10 -13.09
CA ALA A 23 25.71 4.53 -14.41
C ALA A 23 25.60 6.06 -14.58
N LEU A 24 24.63 6.71 -13.96
CA LEU A 24 24.47 8.17 -13.97
C LEU A 24 25.40 8.88 -12.99
N ILE A 25 25.61 8.30 -11.80
CA ILE A 25 26.51 8.80 -10.75
C ILE A 25 27.41 7.64 -10.29
N PRO A 26 28.60 7.45 -10.91
CA PRO A 26 29.53 6.37 -10.52
C PRO A 26 30.00 6.45 -9.07
N ASP A 27 30.15 7.66 -8.51
CA ASP A 27 30.46 7.88 -7.09
C ASP A 27 29.19 7.71 -6.22
N THR A 28 28.73 6.45 -6.12
CA THR A 28 27.54 6.07 -5.35
C THR A 28 27.90 5.09 -4.25
N THR A 29 27.73 5.53 -3.00
CA THR A 29 27.84 4.69 -1.79
C THR A 29 26.48 4.10 -1.44
N SER A 30 26.44 2.85 -0.97
CA SER A 30 25.18 2.19 -0.61
C SER A 30 25.25 1.46 0.73
N TYR A 31 24.18 1.55 1.51
CA TYR A 31 24.02 0.91 2.81
C TYR A 31 22.86 -0.10 2.77
N VAL A 32 22.95 -1.13 3.60
CA VAL A 32 21.91 -2.16 3.73
C VAL A 32 20.65 -1.55 4.38
N ARG A 33 20.84 -0.94 5.53
CA ARG A 33 19.86 -0.19 6.32
C ARG A 33 20.54 0.95 7.02
N THR A 34 19.79 2.00 7.34
CA THR A 34 20.32 3.19 7.99
C THR A 34 19.43 3.56 9.17
N ALA A 35 19.99 3.59 10.38
CA ALA A 35 19.30 4.12 11.55
C ALA A 35 19.18 5.65 11.45
N TYR A 36 18.23 6.23 12.18
CA TYR A 36 17.94 7.67 12.09
C TYR A 36 19.20 8.54 12.35
N GLU A 37 19.96 8.17 13.37
CA GLU A 37 21.17 8.89 13.80
C GLU A 37 22.32 8.79 12.79
N GLU A 38 22.26 7.80 11.90
CA GLU A 38 23.27 7.57 10.86
C GLU A 38 22.92 8.28 9.55
N ILE A 39 21.70 8.81 9.37
CA ILE A 39 21.25 9.37 8.08
C ILE A 39 22.15 10.52 7.66
N ALA A 40 22.25 11.59 8.46
CA ALA A 40 23.06 12.75 8.12
C ALA A 40 24.57 12.42 7.99
N PRO A 41 25.20 11.64 8.91
CA PRO A 41 26.60 11.21 8.73
C PRO A 41 26.85 10.40 7.45
N ARG A 42 25.91 9.58 7.02
CA ARG A 42 26.04 8.78 5.79
C ARG A 42 25.82 9.59 4.53
N ILE A 43 24.92 10.56 4.56
CA ILE A 43 24.75 11.52 3.45
C ILE A 43 26.02 12.35 3.29
N GLY A 44 26.59 12.89 4.38
CA GLY A 44 27.83 13.66 4.38
C GLY A 44 27.81 14.80 3.37
N ASP A 45 28.73 14.78 2.39
CA ASP A 45 28.88 15.76 1.33
C ASP A 45 28.10 15.39 0.02
N ALA A 46 27.29 14.36 0.04
CA ALA A 46 26.56 13.92 -1.15
C ALA A 46 25.48 14.92 -1.58
N GLU A 47 25.29 15.04 -2.87
CA GLU A 47 24.30 15.93 -3.50
C GLU A 47 22.99 15.20 -3.81
N VAL A 48 22.99 13.86 -3.83
CA VAL A 48 21.86 12.99 -4.18
C VAL A 48 21.71 11.90 -3.14
N VAL A 49 20.48 11.68 -2.66
CA VAL A 49 20.18 10.58 -1.76
C VAL A 49 18.98 9.77 -2.24
N PHE A 50 19.04 8.45 -2.09
CA PHE A 50 17.91 7.54 -2.28
C PHE A 50 17.55 6.87 -0.97
N LEU A 51 16.24 6.78 -0.68
CA LEU A 51 15.71 6.18 0.53
C LEU A 51 14.32 5.56 0.32
N ASN A 52 13.90 4.69 1.22
CA ASN A 52 12.55 4.11 1.26
C ASN A 52 11.84 4.43 2.57
N LYS A 53 12.31 3.89 3.69
CA LYS A 53 11.71 4.03 5.03
C LYS A 53 12.42 5.06 5.90
N CYS A 54 13.64 5.47 5.55
CA CYS A 54 14.37 6.50 6.29
C CYS A 54 13.58 7.81 6.34
N ARG A 55 13.60 8.46 7.49
CA ARG A 55 12.96 9.75 7.69
C ARG A 55 13.88 10.87 7.18
N MET A 56 13.29 11.88 6.51
CA MET A 56 13.99 13.10 6.11
C MET A 56 13.22 14.30 6.67
N ASP A 57 13.79 14.94 7.68
CA ASP A 57 13.20 16.09 8.35
C ASP A 57 14.18 17.27 8.44
N GLU A 58 13.74 18.38 9.03
CA GLU A 58 14.53 19.59 9.21
C GLU A 58 15.89 19.33 9.87
N ALA A 59 15.92 18.44 10.90
CA ALA A 59 17.15 18.18 11.65
C ALA A 59 18.21 17.44 10.81
N ILE A 60 17.77 16.57 9.89
CA ILE A 60 18.67 15.89 8.93
C ILE A 60 19.11 16.87 7.84
N LEU A 61 18.17 17.63 7.26
CA LEU A 61 18.45 18.55 6.16
C LEU A 61 19.43 19.66 6.56
N ALA A 62 19.31 20.19 7.78
CA ALA A 62 20.23 21.19 8.31
C ALA A 62 21.70 20.72 8.39
N GLN A 63 21.92 19.40 8.48
CA GLN A 63 23.25 18.79 8.51
C GLN A 63 23.78 18.43 7.12
N CYS A 64 22.95 18.53 6.06
CA CYS A 64 23.30 18.12 4.70
C CYS A 64 23.23 19.28 3.71
N PRO A 65 24.08 20.33 3.85
CA PRO A 65 23.96 21.57 3.07
C PRO A 65 24.24 21.41 1.57
N ASN A 66 24.87 20.31 1.15
CA ASN A 66 25.16 20.03 -0.25
C ASN A 66 24.05 19.22 -0.94
N LEU A 67 23.07 18.70 -0.19
CA LEU A 67 22.00 17.89 -0.74
C LEU A 67 21.11 18.71 -1.68
N LYS A 68 20.86 18.17 -2.88
CA LYS A 68 20.05 18.81 -3.93
C LYS A 68 18.86 17.96 -4.35
N PHE A 69 18.95 16.64 -4.18
CA PHE A 69 17.93 15.71 -4.66
C PHE A 69 17.71 14.54 -3.67
N VAL A 70 16.45 14.28 -3.40
CA VAL A 70 15.97 13.11 -2.68
C VAL A 70 15.10 12.27 -3.62
N GLY A 71 15.56 11.07 -3.95
CA GLY A 71 14.75 10.07 -4.64
C GLY A 71 14.12 9.11 -3.64
N ILE A 72 12.82 9.28 -3.32
CA ILE A 72 12.13 8.28 -2.52
C ILE A 72 11.67 7.14 -3.41
N ILE A 73 12.16 5.92 -3.16
CA ILE A 73 11.77 4.70 -3.88
C ILE A 73 10.42 4.17 -3.36
N ALA A 74 9.41 5.00 -3.46
CA ALA A 74 8.03 4.75 -3.07
C ALA A 74 7.07 5.74 -3.76
N THR A 75 5.77 5.43 -3.78
CA THR A 75 4.73 6.40 -4.17
C THR A 75 4.42 7.38 -3.03
N GLY A 76 4.32 6.87 -1.78
CA GLY A 76 4.06 7.69 -0.60
C GLY A 76 5.31 8.45 -0.14
N THR A 77 5.09 9.62 0.48
CA THR A 77 6.15 10.52 0.98
C THR A 77 5.95 10.85 2.45
N ASP A 78 5.22 10.01 3.17
CA ASP A 78 4.77 10.28 4.55
C ASP A 78 5.93 10.41 5.55
N ASN A 79 7.11 9.89 5.21
CA ASN A 79 8.33 9.94 5.99
C ASN A 79 9.23 11.15 5.66
N LEU A 80 8.81 12.05 4.76
CA LEU A 80 9.57 13.22 4.33
C LEU A 80 8.86 14.50 4.75
N ASP A 81 9.60 15.46 5.31
CA ASP A 81 9.16 16.85 5.47
C ASP A 81 9.38 17.60 4.15
N LEU A 82 8.36 17.59 3.28
CA LEU A 82 8.43 18.19 1.96
C LEU A 82 8.61 19.71 2.02
N ASP A 83 8.07 20.37 3.05
CA ASP A 83 8.22 21.82 3.23
C ASP A 83 9.64 22.17 3.70
N ALA A 84 10.24 21.37 4.58
CA ALA A 84 11.64 21.51 4.93
C ALA A 84 12.54 21.28 3.71
N CYS A 85 12.32 20.22 2.93
CA CYS A 85 13.07 19.98 1.70
C CYS A 85 13.00 21.19 0.75
N ARG A 86 11.80 21.81 0.59
CA ARG A 86 11.64 23.02 -0.23
C ARG A 86 12.44 24.20 0.31
N ARG A 87 12.41 24.44 1.63
CA ARG A 87 13.18 25.53 2.27
C ARG A 87 14.68 25.38 2.08
N HIS A 88 15.19 24.13 2.11
CA HIS A 88 16.60 23.81 1.87
C HIS A 88 16.98 23.73 0.38
N GLY A 89 16.04 23.97 -0.54
CA GLY A 89 16.29 23.89 -1.98
C GLY A 89 16.50 22.46 -2.51
N VAL A 90 16.04 21.45 -1.78
CA VAL A 90 16.18 20.04 -2.11
C VAL A 90 14.95 19.58 -2.89
N ALA A 91 15.13 19.14 -4.13
CA ALA A 91 14.07 18.56 -4.94
C ALA A 91 13.77 17.13 -4.47
N VAL A 92 12.49 16.80 -4.30
CA VAL A 92 12.05 15.46 -3.90
C VAL A 92 11.26 14.82 -5.02
N ALA A 93 11.75 13.69 -5.56
CA ALA A 93 11.04 12.89 -6.56
C ALA A 93 10.53 11.58 -5.95
N ASN A 94 9.26 11.27 -6.19
CA ASN A 94 8.66 9.99 -5.84
C ASN A 94 8.50 9.07 -7.05
N VAL A 95 7.99 7.84 -6.85
CA VAL A 95 7.76 6.87 -7.92
C VAL A 95 6.26 6.56 -8.02
N PRO A 96 5.48 7.32 -8.80
CA PRO A 96 4.06 7.07 -8.94
C PRO A 96 3.78 5.88 -9.86
N GLY A 97 2.74 5.10 -9.54
CA GLY A 97 2.15 4.09 -10.42
C GLY A 97 2.93 2.79 -10.63
N TYR A 98 4.14 2.64 -10.09
CA TYR A 98 5.00 1.47 -10.31
C TYR A 98 4.38 0.14 -9.87
N SER A 99 3.59 0.16 -8.79
CA SER A 99 2.98 -1.02 -8.19
C SER A 99 1.47 -1.12 -8.43
N THR A 100 0.92 -0.38 -9.37
CA THR A 100 -0.53 -0.33 -9.62
C THR A 100 -1.14 -1.73 -9.79
N TYR A 101 -0.54 -2.56 -10.62
CA TYR A 101 -1.04 -3.91 -10.89
C TYR A 101 -0.77 -4.87 -9.73
N SER A 102 0.39 -4.78 -9.12
CA SER A 102 0.80 -5.60 -7.98
C SER A 102 -0.14 -5.39 -6.78
N VAL A 103 -0.43 -4.13 -6.41
CA VAL A 103 -1.32 -3.81 -5.28
C VAL A 103 -2.77 -4.22 -5.59
N ALA A 104 -3.26 -4.00 -6.81
CA ALA A 104 -4.59 -4.46 -7.19
C ALA A 104 -4.69 -6.00 -7.15
N GLN A 105 -3.64 -6.72 -7.59
CA GLN A 105 -3.55 -8.17 -7.49
C GLN A 105 -3.54 -8.63 -6.03
N MET A 106 -2.76 -8.01 -5.14
CA MET A 106 -2.74 -8.34 -3.71
C MET A 106 -4.11 -8.10 -3.06
N THR A 107 -4.81 -7.03 -3.42
CA THR A 107 -6.17 -6.76 -2.94
C THR A 107 -7.10 -7.95 -3.25
N PHE A 108 -7.04 -8.49 -4.47
CA PHE A 108 -7.81 -9.66 -4.85
C PHE A 108 -7.26 -10.98 -4.29
N SER A 109 -5.95 -11.10 -4.08
CA SER A 109 -5.37 -12.25 -3.37
C SER A 109 -5.93 -12.36 -1.96
N LEU A 110 -5.97 -11.26 -1.21
CA LEU A 110 -6.58 -11.22 0.13
C LEU A 110 -8.07 -11.54 0.06
N LEU A 111 -8.81 -10.91 -0.86
CA LEU A 111 -10.24 -11.17 -1.02
C LEU A 111 -10.51 -12.65 -1.32
N LEU A 112 -9.85 -13.21 -2.32
CA LEU A 112 -10.06 -14.60 -2.74
C LEU A 112 -9.63 -15.60 -1.66
N ALA A 113 -8.56 -15.32 -0.92
CA ALA A 113 -8.15 -16.15 0.21
C ALA A 113 -9.21 -16.15 1.33
N ILE A 114 -9.87 -15.02 1.58
CA ILE A 114 -10.97 -14.90 2.53
C ILE A 114 -12.21 -15.65 2.06
N VAL A 115 -12.66 -15.41 0.83
CA VAL A 115 -13.96 -15.92 0.36
C VAL A 115 -13.91 -17.37 -0.15
N GLN A 116 -12.75 -17.87 -0.60
CA GLN A 116 -12.60 -19.24 -1.14
C GLN A 116 -11.90 -20.20 -0.17
N CYS A 117 -11.12 -19.68 0.79
CA CYS A 117 -10.40 -20.48 1.78
C CYS A 117 -9.51 -21.58 1.19
N ALA A 118 -9.00 -21.43 -0.05
CA ALA A 118 -8.33 -22.47 -0.79
C ALA A 118 -7.13 -23.08 -0.06
N GLU A 119 -6.29 -22.25 0.61
CA GLU A 119 -5.14 -22.71 1.39
C GLU A 119 -5.57 -23.59 2.59
N ARG A 120 -6.67 -23.22 3.24
CA ARG A 120 -7.18 -23.97 4.40
C ARG A 120 -7.74 -25.33 3.96
N TYR A 121 -8.40 -25.38 2.80
CA TYR A 121 -8.87 -26.65 2.21
C TYR A 121 -7.71 -27.51 1.70
N ASP A 122 -6.69 -26.93 1.06
CA ASP A 122 -5.47 -27.66 0.67
C ASP A 122 -4.82 -28.34 1.88
N ARG A 123 -4.68 -27.62 2.98
CA ARG A 123 -4.15 -28.17 4.23
C ARG A 123 -5.03 -29.32 4.75
N ALA A 124 -6.35 -29.13 4.79
CA ALA A 124 -7.27 -30.17 5.23
C ALA A 124 -7.17 -31.44 4.39
N VAL A 125 -7.02 -31.32 3.07
CA VAL A 125 -6.79 -32.46 2.17
C VAL A 125 -5.48 -33.16 2.48
N LYS A 126 -4.38 -32.41 2.64
CA LYS A 126 -3.04 -32.95 2.95
C LYS A 126 -2.97 -33.61 4.32
N ASP A 127 -3.73 -33.11 5.29
CA ASP A 127 -3.86 -33.68 6.64
C ASP A 127 -4.80 -34.91 6.68
N GLY A 128 -5.31 -35.35 5.52
CA GLY A 128 -6.17 -36.56 5.40
C GLY A 128 -7.60 -36.36 5.92
N LEU A 129 -8.05 -35.11 6.08
CA LEU A 129 -9.42 -34.80 6.53
C LEU A 129 -10.47 -35.01 5.42
N TRP A 130 -10.04 -35.17 4.15
CA TRP A 130 -10.94 -35.50 3.05
C TRP A 130 -11.11 -37.00 2.94
N GLN A 131 -12.18 -37.53 3.56
CA GLN A 131 -12.52 -38.93 3.56
C GLN A 131 -13.91 -39.15 2.92
N LEU A 132 -14.09 -40.27 2.23
CA LEU A 132 -15.35 -40.58 1.53
C LEU A 132 -16.56 -40.71 2.47
N ASP A 133 -16.33 -41.04 3.72
CA ASP A 133 -17.37 -41.31 4.72
C ASP A 133 -17.84 -40.05 5.46
N ILE A 134 -17.18 -38.90 5.24
CA ILE A 134 -17.66 -37.65 5.77
C ILE A 134 -18.74 -37.18 4.80
N PRO A 135 -20.02 -37.07 5.22
CA PRO A 135 -21.05 -36.42 4.41
C PRO A 135 -20.50 -35.10 3.88
N ALA A 136 -20.80 -34.74 2.63
CA ALA A 136 -20.27 -33.58 1.91
C ALA A 136 -20.39 -32.26 2.67
N GLY A 137 -19.89 -32.23 3.83
CA GLY A 137 -19.85 -31.22 4.83
C GLY A 137 -18.44 -30.88 5.17
N TYR A 138 -17.59 -30.68 4.14
CA TYR A 138 -16.40 -29.84 4.38
C TYR A 138 -16.79 -28.42 4.75
N GLY A 139 -18.07 -28.18 5.04
CA GLY A 139 -18.70 -26.98 5.54
C GLY A 139 -18.05 -26.35 6.76
N LEU A 140 -16.74 -26.53 6.85
CA LEU A 140 -15.89 -25.97 7.86
C LEU A 140 -15.77 -24.46 7.70
N LEU A 141 -15.95 -23.93 6.48
CA LEU A 141 -15.75 -22.51 6.20
C LEU A 141 -16.78 -22.02 5.19
N PRO A 142 -17.56 -21.01 5.56
CA PRO A 142 -18.49 -20.38 4.61
C PRO A 142 -17.70 -19.77 3.46
N GLN A 143 -18.03 -20.16 2.23
CA GLN A 143 -17.52 -19.56 1.01
C GLN A 143 -18.50 -18.50 0.53
N MET A 144 -17.97 -17.48 -0.18
CA MET A 144 -18.79 -16.42 -0.78
C MET A 144 -18.53 -16.38 -2.29
N GLU A 145 -19.60 -16.34 -3.08
CA GLU A 145 -19.52 -16.03 -4.50
C GLU A 145 -19.51 -14.50 -4.69
N LEU A 146 -18.59 -14.00 -5.54
CA LEU A 146 -18.44 -12.56 -5.78
C LEU A 146 -19.44 -12.03 -6.82
N TYR A 147 -19.94 -12.86 -7.71
CA TYR A 147 -20.90 -12.45 -8.74
C TYR A 147 -22.15 -11.81 -8.10
N GLY A 148 -22.54 -10.65 -8.62
CA GLY A 148 -23.70 -9.89 -8.13
C GLY A 148 -23.49 -9.18 -6.79
N LYS A 149 -22.34 -9.32 -6.13
CA LYS A 149 -22.01 -8.58 -4.91
C LYS A 149 -21.54 -7.17 -5.21
N THR A 150 -21.61 -6.28 -4.23
CA THR A 150 -21.16 -4.90 -4.34
C THR A 150 -19.73 -4.75 -3.81
N PHE A 151 -18.83 -4.24 -4.66
CA PHE A 151 -17.46 -3.90 -4.32
C PHE A 151 -17.33 -2.37 -4.17
N GLY A 152 -17.16 -1.89 -2.95
CA GLY A 152 -16.95 -0.49 -2.62
C GLY A 152 -15.47 -0.11 -2.67
N ILE A 153 -15.16 1.02 -3.28
CA ILE A 153 -13.81 1.57 -3.40
C ILE A 153 -13.76 2.97 -2.79
N TYR A 154 -12.93 3.16 -1.79
CA TYR A 154 -12.63 4.49 -1.28
C TYR A 154 -11.26 4.97 -1.80
N GLY A 155 -11.28 5.99 -2.69
CA GLY A 155 -10.10 6.47 -3.42
C GLY A 155 -9.98 5.87 -4.82
N TYR A 156 -10.00 6.73 -5.87
CA TYR A 156 -10.08 6.31 -7.26
C TYR A 156 -8.88 6.81 -8.08
N GLY A 157 -7.67 6.53 -7.57
CA GLY A 157 -6.40 6.68 -8.29
C GLY A 157 -6.11 5.48 -9.20
N SER A 158 -4.85 5.34 -9.65
CA SER A 158 -4.42 4.25 -10.54
C SER A 158 -4.76 2.86 -9.97
N ILE A 159 -4.48 2.63 -8.68
CA ILE A 159 -4.76 1.35 -8.00
C ILE A 159 -6.26 1.11 -7.89
N GLY A 160 -7.04 2.07 -7.38
CA GLY A 160 -8.50 1.94 -7.25
C GLY A 160 -9.18 1.66 -8.60
N ARG A 161 -8.75 2.32 -9.67
CA ARG A 161 -9.25 2.07 -11.04
C ARG A 161 -8.91 0.67 -11.51
N GLN A 162 -7.69 0.19 -11.28
CA GLN A 162 -7.31 -1.17 -11.66
C GLN A 162 -8.07 -2.22 -10.84
N THR A 163 -8.26 -1.99 -9.54
CA THR A 163 -9.08 -2.84 -8.66
C THR A 163 -10.54 -2.89 -9.14
N ALA A 164 -11.11 -1.75 -9.53
CA ALA A 164 -12.46 -1.68 -10.10
C ALA A 164 -12.62 -2.54 -11.36
N ARG A 165 -11.64 -2.52 -12.26
CA ARG A 165 -11.65 -3.35 -13.48
C ARG A 165 -11.68 -4.84 -13.15
N ILE A 166 -10.90 -5.26 -12.16
CA ILE A 166 -10.87 -6.67 -11.71
C ILE A 166 -12.21 -7.03 -11.05
N ALA A 167 -12.76 -6.18 -10.15
CA ALA A 167 -14.05 -6.42 -9.52
C ALA A 167 -15.17 -6.61 -10.55
N ARG A 168 -15.21 -5.75 -11.58
CA ARG A 168 -16.16 -5.87 -12.67
C ARG A 168 -16.00 -7.17 -13.48
N ALA A 169 -14.77 -7.64 -13.68
CA ALA A 169 -14.52 -8.92 -14.35
C ALA A 169 -15.06 -10.12 -13.56
N PHE A 170 -15.19 -10.00 -12.22
CA PHE A 170 -15.89 -10.96 -11.36
C PHE A 170 -17.41 -10.77 -11.36
N GLY A 171 -17.96 -9.87 -12.16
CA GLY A 171 -19.40 -9.60 -12.21
C GLY A 171 -19.94 -8.84 -11.01
N MET A 172 -19.08 -8.12 -10.28
CA MET A 172 -19.50 -7.30 -9.14
C MET A 172 -20.02 -5.93 -9.59
N ARG A 173 -20.99 -5.37 -8.87
CA ARG A 173 -21.36 -3.96 -8.93
C ARG A 173 -20.26 -3.15 -8.23
N VAL A 174 -19.74 -2.10 -8.85
CA VAL A 174 -18.66 -1.30 -8.27
C VAL A 174 -19.15 0.08 -7.89
N LEU A 175 -19.08 0.39 -6.59
CA LEU A 175 -19.33 1.72 -6.03
C LEU A 175 -18.00 2.41 -5.69
N VAL A 176 -17.95 3.71 -5.94
CA VAL A 176 -16.74 4.51 -5.73
C VAL A 176 -17.05 5.75 -4.93
N CYS A 177 -16.29 5.97 -3.84
CA CYS A 177 -16.21 7.25 -3.17
C CYS A 177 -14.83 7.86 -3.38
N THR A 178 -14.74 9.04 -3.94
CA THR A 178 -13.48 9.75 -4.19
C THR A 178 -13.66 11.26 -4.05
N ARG A 179 -12.59 11.95 -3.64
CA ARG A 179 -12.60 13.41 -3.47
C ARG A 179 -12.94 14.16 -4.77
N THR A 180 -12.47 13.65 -5.90
CA THR A 180 -12.64 14.32 -7.20
C THR A 180 -13.10 13.30 -8.22
N VAL A 181 -14.29 13.49 -8.76
CA VAL A 181 -14.78 12.73 -9.93
C VAL A 181 -14.31 13.47 -11.17
N ARG A 182 -13.60 12.77 -12.05
CA ARG A 182 -13.09 13.33 -13.30
C ARG A 182 -13.92 12.84 -14.49
N PRO A 183 -14.09 13.66 -15.55
CA PRO A 183 -14.88 13.27 -16.71
C PRO A 183 -14.46 11.96 -17.37
N GLU A 184 -13.15 11.67 -17.39
CA GLU A 184 -12.60 10.44 -17.95
C GLU A 184 -13.01 9.16 -17.20
N TYR A 185 -13.56 9.28 -15.98
CA TYR A 185 -14.03 8.12 -15.20
C TYR A 185 -15.40 7.61 -15.64
N ALA A 186 -16.15 8.39 -16.43
CA ALA A 186 -17.48 8.00 -16.91
C ALA A 186 -17.47 6.68 -17.71
N ALA A 187 -16.37 6.38 -18.41
CA ALA A 187 -16.22 5.16 -19.19
C ALA A 187 -15.84 3.91 -18.37
N ASP A 188 -15.49 4.07 -17.08
CA ASP A 188 -15.00 2.97 -16.25
C ASP A 188 -16.13 2.00 -15.81
N GLY A 189 -17.42 2.37 -16.03
CA GLY A 189 -18.59 1.54 -15.69
C GLY A 189 -18.71 1.28 -14.19
N VAL A 190 -18.48 2.31 -13.38
CA VAL A 190 -18.62 2.33 -11.92
C VAL A 190 -19.63 3.41 -11.51
N GLU A 191 -20.16 3.28 -10.30
CA GLU A 191 -21.11 4.26 -9.74
C GLU A 191 -20.40 5.09 -8.67
N PHE A 192 -20.47 6.43 -8.78
CA PHE A 192 -19.92 7.34 -7.78
C PHE A 192 -20.98 7.65 -6.73
N VAL A 193 -20.67 7.41 -5.45
CA VAL A 193 -21.59 7.54 -4.33
C VAL A 193 -20.95 8.30 -3.16
N PRO A 194 -21.77 8.92 -2.27
CA PRO A 194 -21.30 9.43 -0.99
C PRO A 194 -20.71 8.32 -0.11
N PHE A 195 -19.86 8.69 0.85
CA PHE A 195 -19.20 7.72 1.74
C PHE A 195 -20.21 6.89 2.57
N ALA A 196 -21.28 7.52 3.05
CA ALA A 196 -22.32 6.83 3.82
C ALA A 196 -23.00 5.70 3.02
N ASP A 197 -23.26 5.92 1.72
CA ASP A 197 -23.87 4.91 0.86
C ASP A 197 -22.87 3.81 0.52
N LEU A 198 -21.59 4.19 0.30
CA LEU A 198 -20.49 3.23 0.12
C LEU A 198 -20.42 2.25 1.31
N LEU A 199 -20.49 2.74 2.55
CA LEU A 199 -20.46 1.91 3.75
C LEU A 199 -21.65 0.95 3.82
N LYS A 200 -22.86 1.45 3.56
CA LYS A 200 -24.11 0.68 3.70
C LYS A 200 -24.30 -0.39 2.63
N GLU A 201 -23.82 -0.14 1.42
CA GLU A 201 -24.11 -1.01 0.28
C GLU A 201 -22.99 -2.01 -0.05
N SER A 202 -21.77 -1.79 0.44
CA SER A 202 -20.62 -2.64 0.10
C SER A 202 -20.64 -3.99 0.81
N ASP A 203 -20.62 -5.08 0.06
CA ASP A 203 -20.29 -6.43 0.57
C ASP A 203 -18.79 -6.55 0.83
N VAL A 204 -17.98 -5.88 0.00
CA VAL A 204 -16.53 -5.73 0.14
C VAL A 204 -16.19 -4.26 0.04
N LEU A 205 -15.50 -3.70 1.02
CA LEU A 205 -14.99 -2.32 1.01
C LEU A 205 -13.48 -2.33 0.93
N SER A 206 -12.90 -1.65 -0.06
CA SER A 206 -11.44 -1.58 -0.28
C SER A 206 -10.94 -0.15 -0.27
N LEU A 207 -9.84 0.07 0.45
CA LEU A 207 -9.23 1.40 0.63
C LEU A 207 -8.06 1.59 -0.32
N HIS A 208 -8.08 2.70 -1.09
CA HIS A 208 -7.06 3.06 -2.09
C HIS A 208 -6.74 4.56 -2.07
N CYS A 209 -6.80 5.18 -0.91
CA CYS A 209 -6.47 6.60 -0.72
C CYS A 209 -5.20 6.79 0.12
N PRO A 210 -4.52 7.94 0.03
CA PRO A 210 -3.42 8.29 0.93
C PRO A 210 -3.94 8.58 2.35
N ALA A 211 -3.05 8.43 3.34
CA ALA A 211 -3.30 8.92 4.69
C ALA A 211 -3.04 10.43 4.74
N THR A 212 -4.08 11.21 4.95
CA THR A 212 -4.06 12.66 5.14
C THR A 212 -4.74 13.02 6.46
N PRO A 213 -4.65 14.27 6.95
CA PRO A 213 -5.43 14.67 8.12
C PRO A 213 -6.93 14.36 8.00
N GLN A 214 -7.49 14.39 6.78
CA GLN A 214 -8.93 14.13 6.53
C GLN A 214 -9.27 12.66 6.40
N THR A 215 -8.30 11.78 6.09
CA THR A 215 -8.54 10.34 5.89
C THR A 215 -7.97 9.47 7.01
N ARG A 216 -7.20 10.05 7.91
CA ARG A 216 -6.67 9.34 9.09
C ARG A 216 -7.83 8.91 9.99
N GLY A 217 -7.88 7.63 10.35
CA GLY A 217 -8.97 7.06 11.15
C GLY A 217 -10.32 7.02 10.42
N LEU A 218 -10.33 7.11 9.09
CA LEU A 218 -11.54 7.09 8.25
C LEU A 218 -12.46 5.91 8.59
N ILE A 219 -11.90 4.74 8.83
CA ILE A 219 -12.63 3.54 9.25
C ILE A 219 -12.44 3.38 10.77
N GLY A 220 -13.15 4.20 11.51
CA GLY A 220 -13.30 4.12 12.96
C GLY A 220 -14.63 3.50 13.37
N ALA A 221 -14.96 3.55 14.66
CA ALA A 221 -16.16 2.93 15.23
C ALA A 221 -17.46 3.41 14.55
N GLU A 222 -17.57 4.71 14.22
CA GLU A 222 -18.76 5.28 13.57
C GLU A 222 -18.96 4.73 12.15
N ALA A 223 -17.89 4.62 11.37
CA ALA A 223 -17.94 4.05 10.02
C ALA A 223 -18.28 2.56 10.09
N LEU A 224 -17.67 1.82 11.02
CA LEU A 224 -17.93 0.40 11.21
C LEU A 224 -19.36 0.12 11.68
N ALA A 225 -19.97 1.00 12.44
CA ALA A 225 -21.39 0.88 12.82
C ALA A 225 -22.35 1.03 11.62
N GLN A 226 -21.91 1.69 10.55
CA GLN A 226 -22.70 1.93 9.33
C GLN A 226 -22.38 0.92 8.20
N ILE A 227 -21.30 0.17 8.33
CA ILE A 227 -20.93 -0.82 7.31
C ILE A 227 -21.97 -1.94 7.26
N LYS A 228 -22.20 -2.50 6.09
CA LYS A 228 -23.10 -3.63 5.92
C LYS A 228 -22.69 -4.79 6.83
N PRO A 229 -23.59 -5.34 7.67
CA PRO A 229 -23.24 -6.44 8.55
C PRO A 229 -22.62 -7.63 7.81
N GLY A 230 -21.49 -8.12 8.31
CA GLY A 230 -20.76 -9.22 7.68
C GLY A 230 -19.89 -8.83 6.48
N ALA A 231 -19.79 -7.54 6.15
CA ALA A 231 -18.94 -7.07 5.05
C ALA A 231 -17.45 -7.41 5.26
N ILE A 232 -16.70 -7.43 4.16
CA ILE A 232 -15.24 -7.60 4.16
C ILE A 232 -14.59 -6.24 3.98
N LEU A 233 -13.65 -5.88 4.86
CA LEU A 233 -12.82 -4.69 4.72
C LEU A 233 -11.43 -5.08 4.23
N LEU A 234 -10.93 -4.40 3.17
CA LEU A 234 -9.60 -4.60 2.61
C LEU A 234 -8.78 -3.31 2.73
N ASN A 235 -7.57 -3.39 3.29
CA ASN A 235 -6.66 -2.27 3.40
C ASN A 235 -5.25 -2.63 2.87
N THR A 236 -5.02 -2.35 1.60
CA THR A 236 -3.71 -2.41 0.95
C THR A 236 -3.13 -1.01 0.72
N ALA A 237 -3.66 0.02 1.40
CA ALA A 237 -3.25 1.41 1.24
C ALA A 237 -2.33 1.88 2.39
N ARG A 238 -2.92 2.31 3.50
CA ARG A 238 -2.20 2.80 4.69
C ARG A 238 -2.90 2.38 5.96
N GLY A 239 -2.15 1.89 6.95
CA GLY A 239 -2.71 1.50 8.25
C GLY A 239 -3.40 2.64 8.98
N ALA A 240 -2.87 3.85 8.87
CA ALA A 240 -3.44 5.04 9.50
C ALA A 240 -4.86 5.42 9.02
N LEU A 241 -5.40 4.78 8.00
CA LEU A 241 -6.80 4.95 7.55
C LEU A 241 -7.79 4.24 8.49
N VAL A 242 -7.33 3.30 9.29
CA VAL A 242 -8.16 2.36 10.04
C VAL A 242 -7.84 2.46 11.53
N ASP A 243 -8.86 2.47 12.36
CA ASP A 243 -8.74 2.22 13.79
C ASP A 243 -8.73 0.69 14.03
N GLU A 244 -7.55 0.12 14.25
CA GLU A 244 -7.37 -1.32 14.42
C GLU A 244 -8.07 -1.86 15.66
N THR A 245 -8.28 -1.05 16.70
CA THR A 245 -9.05 -1.42 17.89
C THR A 245 -10.53 -1.53 17.56
N ALA A 246 -11.08 -0.56 16.85
CA ALA A 246 -12.46 -0.58 16.41
C ALA A 246 -12.73 -1.73 15.43
N VAL A 247 -11.81 -2.01 14.50
CA VAL A 247 -11.90 -3.16 13.58
C VAL A 247 -11.92 -4.47 14.36
N THR A 248 -11.04 -4.64 15.34
CA THR A 248 -11.01 -5.87 16.18
C THR A 248 -12.34 -6.06 16.92
N ALA A 249 -12.91 -4.99 17.47
CA ALA A 249 -14.22 -5.06 18.12
C ALA A 249 -15.35 -5.41 17.14
N ALA A 250 -15.33 -4.85 15.93
CA ALA A 250 -16.31 -5.12 14.89
C ALA A 250 -16.24 -6.56 14.37
N LEU A 251 -15.03 -7.13 14.22
CA LEU A 251 -14.84 -8.54 13.88
C LEU A 251 -15.42 -9.47 14.95
N ARG A 252 -15.14 -9.20 16.23
CA ARG A 252 -15.63 -10.02 17.36
C ARG A 252 -17.14 -9.96 17.54
N SER A 253 -17.76 -8.83 17.21
CA SER A 253 -19.23 -8.70 17.25
C SER A 253 -19.93 -9.28 16.01
N GLY A 254 -19.20 -9.61 14.95
CA GLY A 254 -19.77 -10.03 13.65
C GLY A 254 -20.30 -8.85 12.81
N GLN A 255 -20.15 -7.62 13.26
CA GLN A 255 -20.50 -6.43 12.46
C GLN A 255 -19.62 -6.36 11.21
N LEU A 256 -18.32 -6.63 11.33
CA LEU A 256 -17.41 -6.87 10.21
C LEU A 256 -17.19 -8.38 10.08
N GLY A 257 -17.35 -8.93 8.87
CA GLY A 257 -17.16 -10.35 8.60
C GLY A 257 -15.67 -10.73 8.56
N PHE A 258 -14.87 -9.96 7.79
CA PHE A 258 -13.43 -10.18 7.65
C PHE A 258 -12.67 -8.88 7.47
N TYR A 259 -11.40 -8.88 7.87
CA TYR A 259 -10.44 -7.83 7.59
C TYR A 259 -9.22 -8.39 6.89
N GLY A 260 -8.95 -7.94 5.64
CA GLY A 260 -7.73 -8.24 4.90
C GLY A 260 -6.81 -7.03 4.87
N ALA A 261 -5.59 -7.13 5.40
CA ALA A 261 -4.68 -5.99 5.49
C ALA A 261 -3.26 -6.32 5.08
N ASP A 262 -2.66 -5.40 4.32
CA ASP A 262 -1.23 -5.39 3.98
C ASP A 262 -0.50 -4.19 4.62
N ALA A 263 -1.21 -3.26 5.26
CA ALA A 263 -0.63 -2.08 5.89
C ALA A 263 -1.23 -1.85 7.28
N PHE A 264 -0.39 -1.44 8.25
CA PHE A 264 -0.73 -1.30 9.65
C PHE A 264 -0.38 0.09 10.19
N ALA A 265 -1.07 0.50 11.27
CA ALA A 265 -0.83 1.80 11.90
C ALA A 265 0.60 1.91 12.44
N THR A 266 1.15 0.80 12.93
CA THR A 266 2.55 0.65 13.31
C THR A 266 3.14 -0.54 12.57
N GLU A 267 4.26 -0.33 11.89
CA GLU A 267 4.98 -1.36 11.13
C GLU A 267 6.43 -1.50 11.62
N PRO A 268 6.88 -2.72 11.90
CA PRO A 268 6.18 -4.00 11.91
C PRO A 268 5.02 -4.05 12.91
N LEU A 269 3.96 -4.84 12.58
CA LEU A 269 2.80 -5.00 13.47
C LEU A 269 3.24 -5.46 14.87
N PRO A 270 2.92 -4.71 15.96
CA PRO A 270 3.36 -5.01 17.32
C PRO A 270 2.98 -6.43 17.77
N ALA A 271 3.82 -7.02 18.63
CA ALA A 271 3.62 -8.40 19.09
C ALA A 271 2.33 -8.56 19.92
N ASP A 272 1.90 -7.50 20.60
CA ASP A 272 0.68 -7.42 21.41
C ASP A 272 -0.55 -6.95 20.65
N SER A 273 -0.44 -6.66 19.34
CA SER A 273 -1.58 -6.26 18.53
C SER A 273 -2.69 -7.32 18.57
N PRO A 274 -3.94 -6.93 18.89
CA PRO A 274 -5.06 -7.85 18.96
C PRO A 274 -5.37 -8.51 17.60
N LEU A 275 -5.04 -7.86 16.49
CA LEU A 275 -5.23 -8.40 15.15
C LEU A 275 -4.46 -9.70 14.91
N ARG A 276 -3.30 -9.91 15.58
CA ARG A 276 -2.51 -11.15 15.42
C ARG A 276 -3.24 -12.42 15.84
N LYS A 277 -4.23 -12.30 16.73
CA LYS A 277 -5.00 -13.42 17.26
C LYS A 277 -6.43 -13.46 16.74
N GLU A 278 -6.79 -12.52 15.86
CA GLU A 278 -8.14 -12.42 15.34
C GLU A 278 -8.34 -13.40 14.18
N PRO A 279 -9.20 -14.42 14.31
CA PRO A 279 -9.36 -15.48 13.31
C PRO A 279 -9.95 -14.99 11.99
N HIS A 280 -10.66 -13.84 12.02
CA HIS A 280 -11.25 -13.19 10.85
C HIS A 280 -10.37 -12.07 10.30
N ALA A 281 -9.09 -12.01 10.68
CA ALA A 281 -8.10 -11.12 10.08
C ALA A 281 -7.10 -11.92 9.22
N LEU A 282 -6.90 -11.49 7.97
CA LEU A 282 -5.86 -11.99 7.07
C LEU A 282 -4.83 -10.89 6.84
N LEU A 283 -3.60 -11.11 7.30
CA LEU A 283 -2.58 -10.07 7.40
C LEU A 283 -1.34 -10.43 6.59
N THR A 284 -0.83 -9.48 5.81
CA THR A 284 0.43 -9.60 5.08
C THR A 284 1.39 -8.45 5.45
N PRO A 285 2.72 -8.63 5.41
CA PRO A 285 3.67 -7.70 6.01
C PRO A 285 4.09 -6.57 5.06
N HIS A 286 3.13 -5.82 4.50
CA HIS A 286 3.31 -4.68 3.59
C HIS A 286 4.12 -5.05 2.34
N ILE A 287 3.68 -6.10 1.64
CA ILE A 287 4.34 -6.69 0.47
C ILE A 287 3.52 -6.55 -0.83
N ALA A 288 2.40 -5.84 -0.82
CA ALA A 288 1.54 -5.68 -2.00
C ALA A 288 2.28 -5.08 -3.22
N TRP A 289 3.40 -4.41 -3.00
CA TRP A 289 4.20 -3.70 -4.00
C TRP A 289 5.51 -4.40 -4.39
N THR A 290 5.81 -5.60 -3.86
CA THR A 290 7.12 -6.25 -3.96
C THR A 290 7.21 -7.32 -5.06
N THR A 291 6.30 -7.34 -6.03
CA THR A 291 6.45 -8.25 -7.18
C THR A 291 7.67 -7.85 -8.01
N LYS A 292 8.30 -8.82 -8.66
CA LYS A 292 9.49 -8.60 -9.49
C LYS A 292 9.27 -7.48 -10.52
N GLU A 293 8.11 -7.48 -11.17
CA GLU A 293 7.74 -6.50 -12.19
C GLU A 293 7.56 -5.10 -11.57
N ALA A 294 6.95 -5.02 -10.38
CA ALA A 294 6.80 -3.74 -9.67
C ALA A 294 8.17 -3.19 -9.22
N LEU A 295 9.07 -4.04 -8.73
CA LEU A 295 10.43 -3.63 -8.34
C LEU A 295 11.24 -3.17 -9.57
N GLN A 296 11.11 -3.84 -10.71
CA GLN A 296 11.75 -3.38 -11.95
C GLN A 296 11.21 -2.00 -12.37
N ASN A 297 9.89 -1.83 -12.43
CA ASN A 297 9.27 -0.54 -12.73
C ASN A 297 9.70 0.56 -11.76
N LEU A 298 9.81 0.23 -10.47
CA LEU A 298 10.29 1.13 -9.43
C LEU A 298 11.70 1.67 -9.78
N MET A 299 12.62 0.77 -10.13
CA MET A 299 14.00 1.15 -10.43
C MET A 299 14.14 1.87 -11.77
N ASP A 300 13.34 1.51 -12.77
CA ASP A 300 13.31 2.21 -14.08
C ASP A 300 12.85 3.66 -13.91
N ILE A 301 11.76 3.89 -13.15
CA ILE A 301 11.25 5.24 -12.86
C ILE A 301 12.23 6.01 -11.98
N THR A 302 12.83 5.38 -10.96
CA THR A 302 13.85 5.99 -10.09
C THR A 302 15.04 6.49 -10.92
N THR A 303 15.55 5.66 -11.82
CA THR A 303 16.66 6.01 -12.72
C THR A 303 16.27 7.16 -13.66
N ARG A 304 15.04 7.14 -14.20
CA ARG A 304 14.53 8.23 -15.05
C ARG A 304 14.37 9.53 -14.28
N ASN A 305 13.84 9.49 -13.05
CA ASN A 305 13.73 10.68 -12.19
C ASN A 305 15.11 11.34 -11.95
N LEU A 306 16.12 10.52 -11.64
CA LEU A 306 17.47 11.04 -11.49
C LEU A 306 17.98 11.68 -12.78
N ARG A 307 17.85 10.99 -13.92
CA ARG A 307 18.29 11.51 -15.23
C ARG A 307 17.64 12.84 -15.54
N THR A 308 16.32 12.93 -15.44
CA THR A 308 15.59 14.19 -15.75
C THR A 308 15.91 15.31 -14.76
N PHE A 309 16.24 14.99 -13.51
CA PHE A 309 16.75 15.97 -12.56
C PHE A 309 18.13 16.51 -12.99
N LEU A 310 19.05 15.63 -13.39
CA LEU A 310 20.39 16.01 -13.87
C LEU A 310 20.32 16.87 -15.15
N ASP A 311 19.32 16.61 -16.00
CA ASP A 311 19.05 17.38 -17.24
C ASP A 311 18.32 18.71 -16.94
N GLY A 312 18.02 19.05 -15.69
CA GLY A 312 17.34 20.28 -15.27
C GLY A 312 15.81 20.27 -15.43
N ASN A 313 15.19 19.17 -15.86
CA ASN A 313 13.75 19.06 -16.10
C ASN A 313 12.94 18.55 -14.89
N GLY A 314 13.47 17.57 -14.15
CA GLY A 314 12.91 16.99 -12.93
C GLY A 314 11.49 16.43 -13.07
N GLU A 315 11.34 15.14 -13.40
CA GLU A 315 10.04 14.45 -13.38
C GLU A 315 9.64 14.06 -11.96
N HIS A 316 8.33 13.94 -11.72
CA HIS A 316 7.74 13.48 -10.46
C HIS A 316 8.20 14.24 -9.19
N ILE A 317 8.62 15.52 -9.34
CA ILE A 317 8.97 16.37 -8.21
C ILE A 317 7.68 16.73 -7.45
N VAL A 318 7.63 16.36 -6.17
CA VAL A 318 6.43 16.46 -5.32
C VAL A 318 6.43 17.67 -4.38
N ASN A 319 7.53 18.43 -4.31
CA ASN A 319 7.68 19.60 -3.43
C ASN A 319 8.01 20.91 -4.19
N ARG A 320 7.49 21.04 -5.42
CA ARG A 320 7.59 22.29 -6.21
C ARG A 320 6.84 23.44 -5.56
#